data_1f479e97340a4446a512b0404aef173d
#
_entry.id   1f479e97340a4446a512b0404aef173d
#
_cell.length_a   1.000
_cell.length_b   1.000
_cell.length_c   1.000
_cell.angle_alpha   90.00
_cell.angle_beta   90.00
_cell.angle_gamma   90.00
#
_symmetry.space_group_name_H-M   'P 1'
#
loop_
_entity.id
_entity.type
_entity.pdbx_description
1 polymer ?
#
loop_
_entity_poly.entity_id
_entity_poly.type
_entity_poly.pdbx_seq_one_letter_code
_entity_poly.pdbx_strand_id
1 'polypeptide(L)'
;MAYMSSEEELAAVLGHEIGHVTARHSVRQYSQAQLMGVLSAAIEINSGRTAGDLANLASGALLSGYGREMELEADDLGAQYIYQDGYSPQGMYDVLAVLKDQEIYSKKVAKQRGIEPRNYHGVFASHPSNDKRLQEILDNVSQNFVKGTNKSKSNYLAMIEGMVFGDSQQAGVTRGNEFFHGPLNLYLSSPENWEIINNANSLVFKAPFGEATLQVTLEDLNFVESPEEYLKRFVRNT
;
A
#
# COMPACT_ATOMS: atom_id res chain seq x y z
N MET A 1 10.63 2.29 -3.02
CA MET A 1 12.06 2.62 -3.22
C MET A 1 12.96 1.93 -2.18
N ALA A 2 12.67 1.98 -0.89
CA ALA A 2 13.55 1.40 0.14
C ALA A 2 13.77 -0.12 0.08
N TYR A 3 12.93 -0.86 -0.61
CA TYR A 3 13.07 -2.30 -0.81
C TYR A 3 13.68 -2.68 -2.16
N MET A 4 14.00 -1.70 -2.98
CA MET A 4 14.61 -1.91 -4.29
C MET A 4 16.12 -1.77 -4.19
N SER A 5 16.83 -2.64 -4.87
CA SER A 5 18.29 -2.69 -4.86
C SER A 5 18.90 -2.15 -6.16
N SER A 6 18.07 -1.91 -7.18
CA SER A 6 18.53 -1.49 -8.50
C SER A 6 17.55 -0.54 -9.21
N GLU A 7 18.05 0.16 -10.21
CA GLU A 7 17.25 1.01 -11.10
C GLU A 7 16.30 0.18 -11.95
N GLU A 8 16.69 -1.04 -12.33
CA GLU A 8 15.85 -1.99 -13.06
C GLU A 8 14.61 -2.38 -12.26
N GLU A 9 14.75 -2.60 -10.95
CA GLU A 9 13.62 -2.87 -10.07
C GLU A 9 12.69 -1.66 -9.95
N LEU A 10 13.26 -0.45 -9.85
CA LEU A 10 12.45 0.78 -9.86
C LEU A 10 11.72 0.97 -11.19
N ALA A 11 12.41 0.77 -12.31
CA ALA A 11 11.83 0.85 -13.64
C ALA A 11 10.72 -0.18 -13.82
N ALA A 12 10.88 -1.39 -13.27
CA ALA A 12 9.87 -2.44 -13.28
C ALA A 12 8.58 -2.01 -12.56
N VAL A 13 8.69 -1.44 -11.36
CA VAL A 13 7.52 -0.91 -10.64
C VAL A 13 6.84 0.20 -11.43
N LEU A 14 7.60 1.16 -11.94
CA LEU A 14 7.03 2.25 -12.74
C LEU A 14 6.40 1.74 -14.04
N GLY A 15 7.03 0.80 -14.72
CA GLY A 15 6.48 0.16 -15.91
C GLY A 15 5.16 -0.56 -15.64
N HIS A 16 5.05 -1.28 -14.54
CA HIS A 16 3.83 -1.93 -14.08
C HIS A 16 2.70 -0.91 -13.83
N GLU A 17 2.97 0.17 -13.09
CA GLU A 17 1.99 1.24 -12.85
C GLU A 17 1.54 1.93 -14.15
N ILE A 18 2.47 2.20 -15.05
CA ILE A 18 2.16 2.72 -16.39
C ILE A 18 1.29 1.72 -17.16
N GLY A 19 1.54 0.42 -17.04
CA GLY A 19 0.72 -0.65 -17.59
C GLY A 19 -0.74 -0.54 -17.14
N HIS A 20 -0.98 -0.33 -15.85
CA HIS A 20 -2.34 -0.10 -15.33
C HIS A 20 -3.01 1.13 -15.93
N VAL A 21 -2.27 2.22 -16.12
CA VAL A 21 -2.79 3.46 -16.72
C VAL A 21 -3.13 3.27 -18.20
N THR A 22 -2.22 2.70 -18.98
CA THR A 22 -2.38 2.51 -20.43
C THR A 22 -3.48 1.50 -20.77
N ALA A 23 -3.60 0.42 -19.98
CA ALA A 23 -4.68 -0.55 -20.09
C ALA A 23 -6.01 -0.05 -19.46
N ARG A 24 -6.01 1.14 -18.84
CA ARG A 24 -7.19 1.75 -18.20
C ARG A 24 -7.84 0.85 -17.14
N HIS A 25 -7.02 0.16 -16.34
CA HIS A 25 -7.52 -0.82 -15.38
C HIS A 25 -8.48 -0.22 -14.36
N SER A 26 -8.20 0.98 -13.84
CA SER A 26 -9.11 1.67 -12.90
C SER A 26 -10.48 1.96 -13.54
N VAL A 27 -10.52 2.35 -14.82
CA VAL A 27 -11.78 2.61 -15.54
C VAL A 27 -12.55 1.31 -15.77
N ARG A 28 -11.85 0.25 -16.18
CA ARG A 28 -12.46 -1.08 -16.40
C ARG A 28 -13.02 -1.63 -15.09
N GLN A 29 -12.28 -1.55 -14.01
CA GLN A 29 -12.70 -1.97 -12.66
C GLN A 29 -13.92 -1.19 -12.19
N TYR A 30 -13.89 0.14 -12.32
CA TYR A 30 -15.02 1.00 -11.95
C TYR A 30 -16.28 0.66 -12.77
N SER A 31 -16.14 0.46 -14.08
CA SER A 31 -17.27 0.07 -14.96
C SER A 31 -17.84 -1.29 -14.57
N GLN A 32 -17.00 -2.26 -14.22
CA GLN A 32 -17.44 -3.57 -13.72
C GLN A 32 -18.18 -3.45 -12.39
N ALA A 33 -17.69 -2.64 -11.46
CA ALA A 33 -18.34 -2.40 -10.18
C ALA A 33 -19.71 -1.71 -10.34
N GLN A 34 -19.82 -0.74 -11.25
CA GLN A 34 -21.09 -0.09 -11.59
C GLN A 34 -22.11 -1.10 -12.15
N LEU A 35 -21.67 -1.94 -13.08
CA LEU A 35 -22.54 -2.99 -13.66
C LEU A 35 -23.01 -3.97 -12.58
N MET A 36 -22.10 -4.40 -11.70
CA MET A 36 -22.45 -5.29 -10.58
C MET A 36 -23.40 -4.62 -9.59
N GLY A 37 -23.25 -3.32 -9.33
CA GLY A 37 -24.18 -2.54 -8.51
C GLY A 37 -25.62 -2.53 -9.09
N VAL A 38 -25.74 -2.34 -10.40
CA VAL A 38 -27.05 -2.41 -11.09
C VAL A 38 -27.64 -3.82 -11.01
N LEU A 39 -26.83 -4.85 -11.22
CA LEU A 39 -27.27 -6.24 -11.09
C LEU A 39 -27.69 -6.58 -9.66
N SER A 40 -26.96 -6.09 -8.65
CA SER A 40 -27.27 -6.27 -7.24
C SER A 40 -28.63 -5.67 -6.89
N ALA A 41 -28.91 -4.46 -7.36
CA ALA A 41 -30.20 -3.81 -7.15
C ALA A 41 -31.36 -4.59 -7.81
N ALA A 42 -31.14 -5.13 -9.00
CA ALA A 42 -32.14 -5.98 -9.69
C ALA A 42 -32.36 -7.30 -8.95
N ILE A 43 -31.33 -7.90 -8.36
CA ILE A 43 -31.42 -9.12 -7.54
C ILE A 43 -32.18 -8.82 -6.23
N GLU A 44 -31.90 -7.70 -5.59
CA GLU A 44 -32.60 -7.29 -4.35
C GLU A 44 -34.11 -7.14 -4.59
N ILE A 45 -34.50 -6.53 -5.69
CA ILE A 45 -35.90 -6.35 -6.05
C ILE A 45 -36.62 -7.72 -6.27
N ASN A 46 -35.92 -8.71 -6.85
CA ASN A 46 -36.53 -9.99 -7.20
C ASN A 46 -36.36 -11.09 -6.15
N SER A 47 -35.29 -11.05 -5.37
CA SER A 47 -34.85 -12.16 -4.48
C SER A 47 -34.67 -11.75 -3.02
N GLY A 48 -34.91 -10.49 -2.69
CA GLY A 48 -34.87 -9.96 -1.33
C GLY A 48 -33.49 -9.47 -0.86
N ARG A 49 -33.50 -8.82 0.28
CA ARG A 49 -32.37 -8.06 0.85
C ARG A 49 -31.08 -8.86 1.01
N THR A 50 -31.17 -10.10 1.48
CA THR A 50 -29.99 -10.96 1.71
C THR A 50 -29.19 -11.25 0.43
N ALA A 51 -29.87 -11.40 -0.70
CA ALA A 51 -29.21 -11.60 -1.98
C ALA A 51 -28.57 -10.30 -2.50
N GLY A 52 -29.22 -9.15 -2.27
CA GLY A 52 -28.67 -7.83 -2.56
C GLY A 52 -27.42 -7.51 -1.74
N ASP A 53 -27.42 -7.83 -0.43
CA ASP A 53 -26.28 -7.65 0.45
C ASP A 53 -25.06 -8.48 0.03
N LEU A 54 -25.27 -9.75 -0.38
CA LEU A 54 -24.21 -10.60 -0.92
C LEU A 54 -23.62 -10.04 -2.22
N ALA A 55 -24.45 -9.50 -3.09
CA ALA A 55 -24.01 -8.91 -4.34
C ALA A 55 -23.27 -7.58 -4.12
N ASN A 56 -23.69 -6.77 -3.13
CA ASN A 56 -22.97 -5.56 -2.71
C ASN A 56 -21.61 -5.90 -2.09
N LEU A 57 -21.51 -6.97 -1.30
CA LEU A 57 -20.25 -7.47 -0.75
C LEU A 57 -19.30 -7.89 -1.88
N ALA A 58 -19.79 -8.58 -2.90
CA ALA A 58 -19.02 -8.96 -4.08
C ALA A 58 -18.53 -7.73 -4.87
N SER A 59 -19.37 -6.69 -5.02
CA SER A 59 -19.00 -5.44 -5.67
C SER A 59 -17.92 -4.68 -4.88
N GLY A 60 -17.99 -4.68 -3.55
CA GLY A 60 -16.97 -4.12 -2.68
C GLY A 60 -15.63 -4.86 -2.79
N ALA A 61 -15.66 -6.19 -2.91
CA ALA A 61 -14.47 -7.00 -3.10
C ALA A 61 -13.77 -6.71 -4.45
N LEU A 62 -14.54 -6.39 -5.51
CA LEU A 62 -13.97 -5.98 -6.80
C LEU A 62 -13.22 -4.64 -6.74
N LEU A 63 -13.54 -3.77 -5.80
CA LEU A 63 -12.89 -2.46 -5.62
C LEU A 63 -11.68 -2.53 -4.67
N SER A 64 -11.43 -3.66 -4.02
CA SER A 64 -10.36 -3.80 -3.02
C SER A 64 -8.95 -3.98 -3.61
N GLY A 65 -8.83 -4.12 -4.93
CA GLY A 65 -7.57 -4.27 -5.67
C GLY A 65 -7.84 -4.72 -7.10
N TYR A 66 -6.82 -4.67 -7.94
CA TYR A 66 -6.94 -5.17 -9.31
C TYR A 66 -7.07 -6.69 -9.35
N GLY A 67 -7.91 -7.20 -10.25
CA GLY A 67 -8.03 -8.64 -10.46
C GLY A 67 -6.76 -9.23 -11.09
N ARG A 68 -6.54 -10.53 -10.88
CA ARG A 68 -5.35 -11.22 -11.36
C ARG A 68 -5.04 -10.97 -12.83
N GLU A 69 -6.05 -10.95 -13.70
CA GLU A 69 -5.87 -10.73 -15.13
C GLU A 69 -5.33 -9.33 -15.44
N MET A 70 -5.79 -8.31 -14.70
CA MET A 70 -5.29 -6.94 -14.83
C MET A 70 -3.84 -6.82 -14.32
N GLU A 71 -3.50 -7.55 -13.27
CA GLU A 71 -2.11 -7.61 -12.77
C GLU A 71 -1.17 -8.25 -13.79
N LEU A 72 -1.57 -9.36 -14.40
CA LEU A 72 -0.79 -10.03 -15.45
C LEU A 72 -0.63 -9.17 -16.70
N GLU A 73 -1.71 -8.48 -17.11
CA GLU A 73 -1.66 -7.52 -18.21
C GLU A 73 -0.72 -6.35 -17.91
N ALA A 74 -0.72 -5.83 -16.68
CA ALA A 74 0.18 -4.77 -16.25
C ALA A 74 1.64 -5.24 -16.17
N ASP A 75 1.87 -6.48 -15.71
CA ASP A 75 3.20 -7.08 -15.70
C ASP A 75 3.77 -7.24 -17.12
N ASP A 76 2.95 -7.73 -18.05
CA ASP A 76 3.37 -7.91 -19.46
C ASP A 76 3.68 -6.57 -20.14
N LEU A 77 2.78 -5.60 -20.02
CA LEU A 77 3.00 -4.24 -20.53
C LEU A 77 4.22 -3.58 -19.88
N GLY A 78 4.36 -3.72 -18.57
CA GLY A 78 5.50 -3.19 -17.84
C GLY A 78 6.82 -3.77 -18.31
N ALA A 79 6.89 -5.09 -18.51
CA ALA A 79 8.07 -5.76 -19.04
C ALA A 79 8.43 -5.25 -20.45
N GLN A 80 7.44 -5.03 -21.31
CA GLN A 80 7.64 -4.47 -22.65
C GLN A 80 8.16 -3.04 -22.58
N TYR A 81 7.59 -2.17 -21.73
CA TYR A 81 8.00 -0.77 -21.61
C TYR A 81 9.43 -0.63 -21.12
N ILE A 82 9.80 -1.35 -20.04
CA ILE A 82 11.17 -1.27 -19.52
C ILE A 82 12.18 -1.84 -20.50
N TYR A 83 11.82 -2.90 -21.26
CA TYR A 83 12.67 -3.43 -22.31
C TYR A 83 12.90 -2.43 -23.46
N GLN A 84 11.83 -1.75 -23.91
CA GLN A 84 11.94 -0.72 -24.95
C GLN A 84 12.81 0.46 -24.51
N ASP A 85 12.81 0.78 -23.22
CA ASP A 85 13.66 1.83 -22.64
C ASP A 85 15.08 1.34 -22.29
N GLY A 86 15.39 0.07 -22.59
CA GLY A 86 16.73 -0.52 -22.46
C GLY A 86 17.05 -1.08 -21.06
N TYR A 87 16.06 -1.24 -20.21
CA TYR A 87 16.21 -1.97 -18.94
C TYR A 87 16.00 -3.47 -19.14
N SER A 88 16.52 -4.25 -18.20
CA SER A 88 16.29 -5.69 -18.18
C SER A 88 14.90 -6.03 -17.65
N PRO A 89 14.07 -6.79 -18.38
CA PRO A 89 12.80 -7.31 -17.86
C PRO A 89 12.95 -8.22 -16.64
N GLN A 90 14.16 -8.69 -16.35
CA GLN A 90 14.48 -9.41 -15.12
C GLN A 90 14.07 -8.60 -13.88
N GLY A 91 14.11 -7.26 -13.94
CA GLY A 91 13.66 -6.37 -12.86
C GLY A 91 12.21 -6.63 -12.42
N MET A 92 11.33 -7.05 -13.34
CA MET A 92 9.94 -7.43 -12.99
C MET A 92 9.91 -8.65 -12.07
N TYR A 93 10.70 -9.68 -12.38
CA TYR A 93 10.82 -10.87 -11.54
C TYR A 93 11.42 -10.52 -10.17
N ASP A 94 12.49 -9.73 -10.15
CA ASP A 94 13.21 -9.37 -8.92
C ASP A 94 12.29 -8.61 -7.96
N VAL A 95 11.47 -7.68 -8.46
CA VAL A 95 10.46 -6.97 -7.66
C VAL A 95 9.41 -7.93 -7.11
N LEU A 96 8.88 -8.84 -7.92
CA LEU A 96 7.90 -9.81 -7.44
C LEU A 96 8.48 -10.78 -6.39
N ALA A 97 9.74 -11.15 -6.53
CA ALA A 97 10.46 -11.94 -5.52
C ALA A 97 10.56 -11.17 -4.19
N VAL A 98 10.93 -9.88 -4.24
CA VAL A 98 10.94 -9.01 -3.04
C VAL A 98 9.56 -8.93 -2.40
N LEU A 99 8.49 -8.77 -3.18
CA LEU A 99 7.11 -8.76 -2.67
C LEU A 99 6.74 -10.08 -1.99
N LYS A 100 7.15 -11.20 -2.57
CA LYS A 100 6.91 -12.53 -1.99
C LYS A 100 7.64 -12.71 -0.67
N ASP A 101 8.88 -12.27 -0.58
CA ASP A 101 9.67 -12.33 0.66
C ASP A 101 9.04 -11.45 1.75
N GLN A 102 8.53 -10.26 1.41
CA GLN A 102 7.80 -9.41 2.35
C GLN A 102 6.51 -10.06 2.85
N GLU A 103 5.76 -10.73 1.98
CA GLU A 103 4.56 -11.50 2.36
C GLU A 103 4.90 -12.61 3.35
N ILE A 104 5.95 -13.40 3.06
CA ILE A 104 6.42 -14.49 3.93
C ILE A 104 6.86 -13.94 5.28
N TYR A 105 7.62 -12.83 5.28
CA TYR A 105 8.07 -12.17 6.49
C TYR A 105 6.91 -11.67 7.34
N SER A 106 5.94 -10.98 6.73
CA SER A 106 4.73 -10.48 7.39
C SER A 106 3.95 -11.60 8.07
N LYS A 107 3.73 -12.72 7.37
CA LYS A 107 3.06 -13.92 7.93
C LYS A 107 3.83 -14.51 9.11
N LYS A 108 5.16 -14.56 9.01
CA LYS A 108 6.02 -15.05 10.10
C LYS A 108 5.92 -14.19 11.35
N VAL A 109 5.99 -12.86 11.19
CA VAL A 109 5.87 -11.90 12.30
C VAL A 109 4.48 -11.95 12.93
N ALA A 110 3.43 -11.99 12.11
CA ALA A 110 2.05 -12.10 12.58
C ALA A 110 1.83 -13.36 13.42
N LYS A 111 2.35 -14.51 12.95
CA LYS A 111 2.30 -15.77 13.70
C LYS A 111 3.04 -15.68 15.04
N GLN A 112 4.21 -15.04 15.07
CA GLN A 112 4.98 -14.86 16.32
C GLN A 112 4.25 -13.96 17.33
N ARG A 113 3.49 -12.97 16.84
CA ARG A 113 2.74 -12.00 17.68
C ARG A 113 1.31 -12.44 17.97
N GLY A 114 0.83 -13.53 17.40
CA GLY A 114 -0.55 -14.00 17.57
C GLY A 114 -1.59 -13.04 16.98
N ILE A 115 -1.24 -12.28 15.93
CA ILE A 115 -2.12 -11.34 15.23
C ILE A 115 -2.35 -11.79 13.78
N GLU A 116 -3.39 -11.27 13.14
CA GLU A 116 -3.59 -11.49 11.72
C GLU A 116 -2.47 -10.83 10.89
N PRO A 117 -2.00 -11.49 9.82
CA PRO A 117 -1.00 -10.92 8.94
C PRO A 117 -1.51 -9.61 8.35
N ARG A 118 -0.74 -8.55 8.48
CA ARG A 118 -1.07 -7.28 7.83
C ARG A 118 -0.68 -7.35 6.36
N ASN A 119 -1.60 -6.98 5.49
CA ASN A 119 -1.23 -6.62 4.13
C ASN A 119 -0.32 -5.39 4.21
N TYR A 120 0.82 -5.46 3.55
CA TYR A 120 1.80 -4.39 3.56
C TYR A 120 1.15 -3.10 3.03
N HIS A 121 1.30 -1.99 3.78
CA HIS A 121 0.76 -0.70 3.36
C HIS A 121 1.59 -0.11 2.21
N GLY A 122 0.93 0.43 1.21
CA GLY A 122 1.55 1.10 0.06
C GLY A 122 1.12 0.50 -1.28
N VAL A 123 1.84 0.83 -2.35
CA VAL A 123 1.59 0.36 -3.73
C VAL A 123 1.40 -1.16 -3.80
N PHE A 124 2.10 -1.89 -2.96
CA PHE A 124 2.06 -3.37 -2.92
C PHE A 124 0.82 -3.98 -2.25
N ALA A 125 0.05 -3.21 -1.48
CA ALA A 125 -1.17 -3.72 -0.84
C ALA A 125 -2.30 -3.95 -1.86
N SER A 126 -2.32 -3.16 -2.93
CA SER A 126 -3.27 -3.28 -4.04
C SER A 126 -2.81 -4.26 -5.13
N HIS A 127 -1.54 -4.69 -5.10
CA HIS A 127 -0.90 -5.53 -6.12
C HIS A 127 -0.27 -6.78 -5.48
N PRO A 128 -1.08 -7.75 -5.04
CA PRO A 128 -0.56 -8.94 -4.37
C PRO A 128 0.32 -9.77 -5.30
N SER A 129 1.50 -10.17 -4.79
CA SER A 129 2.30 -11.18 -5.44
C SER A 129 1.60 -12.54 -5.39
N ASN A 130 1.68 -13.30 -6.45
CA ASN A 130 1.29 -14.71 -6.42
C ASN A 130 2.27 -15.55 -7.25
N ASP A 131 2.35 -16.83 -6.92
CA ASP A 131 3.29 -17.74 -7.58
C ASP A 131 3.04 -17.84 -9.09
N LYS A 132 1.79 -17.62 -9.52
CA LYS A 132 1.43 -17.63 -10.94
C LYS A 132 2.00 -16.41 -11.68
N ARG A 133 1.96 -15.21 -11.07
CA ARG A 133 2.60 -14.01 -11.65
C ARG A 133 4.10 -14.22 -11.84
N LEU A 134 4.78 -14.75 -10.81
CA LEU A 134 6.20 -15.07 -10.90
C LEU A 134 6.49 -16.06 -12.03
N GLN A 135 5.69 -17.11 -12.17
CA GLN A 135 5.88 -18.11 -13.22
C GLN A 135 5.65 -17.53 -14.62
N GLU A 136 4.56 -16.80 -14.82
CA GLU A 136 4.24 -16.19 -16.12
C GLU A 136 5.28 -15.16 -16.56
N ILE A 137 5.80 -14.35 -15.63
CA ILE A 137 6.91 -13.42 -15.95
C ILE A 137 8.17 -14.17 -16.32
N LEU A 138 8.54 -15.23 -15.59
CA LEU A 138 9.70 -16.04 -15.96
C LEU A 138 9.56 -16.63 -17.36
N ASP A 139 8.39 -17.17 -17.69
CA ASP A 139 8.11 -17.74 -18.99
C ASP A 139 8.16 -16.66 -20.08
N ASN A 140 7.56 -15.50 -19.84
CA ASN A 140 7.54 -14.37 -20.77
C ASN A 140 8.94 -13.78 -21.00
N VAL A 141 9.68 -13.50 -19.93
CA VAL A 141 11.05 -12.95 -20.01
C VAL A 141 11.98 -13.90 -20.74
N SER A 142 11.88 -15.22 -20.48
CA SER A 142 12.74 -16.22 -21.10
C SER A 142 12.47 -16.42 -22.60
N GLN A 143 11.22 -16.22 -23.04
CA GLN A 143 10.79 -16.47 -24.42
C GLN A 143 10.89 -15.22 -25.33
N ASN A 144 10.61 -14.05 -24.80
CA ASN A 144 10.37 -12.85 -25.59
C ASN A 144 11.50 -11.81 -25.52
N PHE A 145 12.37 -11.90 -24.52
CA PHE A 145 13.43 -10.91 -24.34
C PHE A 145 14.82 -11.57 -24.47
N VAL A 146 15.54 -11.20 -25.50
CA VAL A 146 16.96 -11.55 -25.62
C VAL A 146 17.71 -10.85 -24.50
N LYS A 147 18.66 -11.54 -23.82
CA LYS A 147 19.51 -10.98 -22.77
C LYS A 147 19.94 -9.57 -23.13
N GLY A 148 19.25 -8.61 -22.55
CA GLY A 148 19.34 -7.22 -22.93
C GLY A 148 20.63 -6.59 -22.47
N THR A 149 20.96 -5.53 -23.13
CA THR A 149 21.96 -4.57 -22.79
C THR A 149 21.80 -4.14 -21.33
N ASN A 150 22.74 -4.56 -20.48
CA ASN A 150 22.89 -3.95 -19.17
C ASN A 150 23.14 -2.46 -19.39
N LYS A 151 22.12 -1.60 -19.26
CA LYS A 151 22.40 -0.24 -18.87
C LYS A 151 23.27 -0.39 -17.62
N SER A 152 24.48 0.15 -17.67
CA SER A 152 25.50 0.13 -16.63
C SER A 152 24.87 0.03 -15.24
N LYS A 153 25.44 -0.78 -14.35
CA LYS A 153 25.06 -0.84 -12.94
C LYS A 153 24.94 0.60 -12.46
N SER A 154 23.70 1.09 -12.41
CA SER A 154 23.45 2.44 -11.93
C SER A 154 23.89 2.49 -10.47
N ASN A 155 24.42 3.62 -10.05
CA ASN A 155 24.75 3.82 -8.66
C ASN A 155 23.46 4.14 -7.86
N TYR A 156 22.40 3.31 -8.09
CA TYR A 156 21.06 3.50 -7.54
C TYR A 156 21.08 3.73 -6.03
N LEU A 157 21.83 2.90 -5.31
CA LEU A 157 21.92 3.04 -3.85
C LEU A 157 22.55 4.36 -3.41
N ALA A 158 23.54 4.86 -4.16
CA ALA A 158 24.09 6.19 -3.88
C ALA A 158 23.14 7.33 -4.25
N MET A 159 22.27 7.13 -5.24
CA MET A 159 21.25 8.14 -5.59
C MET A 159 20.16 8.27 -4.53
N ILE A 160 19.85 7.18 -3.81
CA ILE A 160 18.85 7.19 -2.73
C ILE A 160 19.49 7.36 -1.34
N GLU A 161 20.82 7.49 -1.26
CA GLU A 161 21.51 7.75 0.01
C GLU A 161 20.98 9.03 0.65
N GLY A 162 20.70 8.96 1.95
CA GLY A 162 20.12 10.07 2.71
C GLY A 162 18.60 10.17 2.62
N MET A 163 17.93 9.33 1.83
CA MET A 163 16.47 9.26 1.82
C MET A 163 15.98 8.69 3.15
N VAL A 164 15.02 9.38 3.79
CA VAL A 164 14.45 8.94 5.06
C VAL A 164 13.64 7.66 4.85
N PHE A 165 13.98 6.63 5.62
CA PHE A 165 13.25 5.38 5.67
C PHE A 165 12.79 5.07 7.09
N GLY A 166 11.49 4.92 7.27
CA GLY A 166 10.88 4.72 8.59
C GLY A 166 10.80 6.01 9.41
N ASP A 167 10.85 5.84 10.73
CA ASP A 167 10.78 6.95 11.68
C ASP A 167 11.99 7.88 11.57
N SER A 168 11.75 9.18 11.74
CA SER A 168 12.78 10.20 11.76
C SER A 168 12.62 11.13 12.97
N GLN A 169 13.71 11.76 13.38
CA GLN A 169 13.66 12.73 14.47
C GLN A 169 12.67 13.88 14.20
N GLN A 170 12.49 14.24 12.92
CA GLN A 170 11.60 15.33 12.50
C GLN A 170 10.14 14.90 12.39
N ALA A 171 9.89 13.65 12.03
CA ALA A 171 8.52 13.10 11.92
C ALA A 171 8.08 12.36 13.19
N GLY A 172 8.99 12.19 14.13
CA GLY A 172 8.78 11.40 15.34
C GLY A 172 9.31 9.97 15.22
N VAL A 173 9.62 9.38 16.36
CA VAL A 173 10.17 8.02 16.48
C VAL A 173 9.32 7.22 17.45
N THR A 174 8.89 6.04 17.01
CA THR A 174 8.14 5.10 17.84
C THR A 174 9.08 4.01 18.39
N ARG A 175 9.06 3.80 19.71
CA ARG A 175 9.83 2.73 20.38
C ARG A 175 8.90 1.94 21.31
N GLY A 176 8.48 0.78 20.86
CA GLY A 176 7.51 -0.02 21.62
C GLY A 176 6.16 0.72 21.75
N ASN A 177 5.79 1.06 22.98
CA ASN A 177 4.59 1.82 23.30
C ASN A 177 4.85 3.32 23.55
N GLU A 178 6.01 3.83 23.18
CA GLU A 178 6.43 5.22 23.36
C GLU A 178 6.62 5.92 22.02
N PHE A 179 6.26 7.19 21.97
CA PHE A 179 6.45 8.08 20.83
C PHE A 179 7.21 9.33 21.25
N PHE A 180 8.23 9.68 20.50
CA PHE A 180 9.10 10.83 20.71
C PHE A 180 9.11 11.72 19.46
N HIS A 181 8.87 13.01 19.62
CA HIS A 181 8.95 13.98 18.53
C HIS A 181 9.90 15.12 18.93
N GLY A 182 11.11 15.13 18.37
CA GLY A 182 12.16 16.07 18.75
C GLY A 182 11.78 17.55 18.57
N PRO A 183 11.41 18.00 17.35
CA PRO A 183 11.07 19.40 17.09
C PRO A 183 9.91 19.94 17.92
N LEU A 184 8.93 19.10 18.27
CA LEU A 184 7.79 19.50 19.11
C LEU A 184 8.08 19.33 20.62
N ASN A 185 9.22 18.78 20.97
CA ASN A 185 9.55 18.38 22.34
C ASN A 185 8.40 17.59 23.01
N LEU A 186 7.81 16.66 22.23
CA LEU A 186 6.64 15.90 22.60
C LEU A 186 7.03 14.46 22.91
N TYR A 187 6.56 13.97 24.04
CA TYR A 187 6.61 12.56 24.43
C TYR A 187 5.21 12.08 24.77
N LEU A 188 4.84 10.95 24.20
CA LEU A 188 3.56 10.27 24.50
C LEU A 188 3.82 8.79 24.70
N SER A 189 3.08 8.19 25.61
CA SER A 189 3.09 6.73 25.81
C SER A 189 1.68 6.17 25.70
N SER A 190 1.57 5.00 25.08
CA SER A 190 0.32 4.24 25.02
C SER A 190 0.30 3.14 26.06
N PRO A 191 -0.88 2.62 26.43
CA PRO A 191 -0.97 1.37 27.16
C PRO A 191 -0.24 0.23 26.46
N GLU A 192 0.14 -0.80 27.21
CA GLU A 192 0.75 -1.99 26.62
C GLU A 192 -0.16 -2.63 25.56
N ASN A 193 0.46 -3.17 24.53
CA ASN A 193 -0.18 -3.81 23.36
C ASN A 193 -1.04 -2.88 22.47
N TRP A 194 -1.05 -1.57 22.73
CA TRP A 194 -1.60 -0.63 21.76
C TRP A 194 -0.61 -0.41 20.63
N GLU A 195 -1.14 -0.23 19.42
CA GLU A 195 -0.35 0.14 18.27
C GLU A 195 -0.26 1.65 18.15
N ILE A 196 0.94 2.15 17.88
CA ILE A 196 1.18 3.55 17.54
C ILE A 196 1.37 3.64 16.03
N ILE A 197 0.55 4.46 15.37
CA ILE A 197 0.62 4.73 13.93
C ILE A 197 0.96 6.21 13.76
N ASN A 198 2.17 6.48 13.26
CA ASN A 198 2.65 7.82 13.00
C ASN A 198 2.35 8.19 11.54
N ASN A 199 1.38 9.07 11.32
CA ASN A 199 1.03 9.59 10.00
C ASN A 199 1.57 11.01 9.84
N ALA A 200 1.58 11.53 8.61
CA ALA A 200 2.08 12.88 8.31
C ALA A 200 1.38 13.99 9.12
N ASN A 201 0.09 13.86 9.42
CA ASN A 201 -0.72 14.90 10.07
C ASN A 201 -1.41 14.42 11.36
N SER A 202 -1.15 13.19 11.82
CA SER A 202 -1.77 12.66 13.02
C SER A 202 -0.99 11.51 13.61
N LEU A 203 -1.05 11.39 14.93
CA LEU A 203 -0.57 10.23 15.66
C LEU A 203 -1.80 9.45 16.16
N VAL A 204 -1.89 8.17 15.81
CA VAL A 204 -3.03 7.33 16.17
C VAL A 204 -2.56 6.22 17.10
N PHE A 205 -3.23 6.10 18.24
CA PHE A 205 -3.08 5.00 19.18
C PHE A 205 -4.28 4.07 19.02
N LYS A 206 -4.04 2.81 18.73
CA LYS A 206 -5.09 1.83 18.47
C LYS A 206 -5.01 0.68 19.46
N ALA A 207 -6.10 0.45 20.20
CA ALA A 207 -6.23 -0.68 21.11
C ALA A 207 -6.21 -2.03 20.36
N PRO A 208 -5.82 -3.13 21.02
CA PRO A 208 -5.99 -4.47 20.51
C PRO A 208 -7.43 -4.70 20.02
N PHE A 209 -7.59 -5.47 18.96
CA PHE A 209 -8.89 -5.81 18.36
C PHE A 209 -9.74 -4.60 17.90
N GLY A 210 -9.18 -3.38 17.92
CA GLY A 210 -9.89 -2.17 17.50
C GLY A 210 -10.95 -1.67 18.46
N GLU A 211 -10.89 -2.07 19.73
CA GLU A 211 -11.85 -1.69 20.79
C GLU A 211 -11.87 -0.19 21.07
N ALA A 212 -10.74 0.50 20.88
CA ALA A 212 -10.62 1.94 21.04
C ALA A 212 -9.56 2.51 20.10
N THR A 213 -9.75 3.77 19.73
CA THR A 213 -8.77 4.55 18.95
C THR A 213 -8.67 5.94 19.55
N LEU A 214 -7.44 6.40 19.79
CA LEU A 214 -7.14 7.78 20.16
C LEU A 214 -6.35 8.40 19.03
N GLN A 215 -6.82 9.52 18.50
CA GLN A 215 -6.11 10.30 17.49
C GLN A 215 -5.65 11.62 18.10
N VAL A 216 -4.37 11.92 17.90
CA VAL A 216 -3.74 13.19 18.28
C VAL A 216 -3.38 13.93 17.01
N THR A 217 -3.82 15.17 16.88
CA THR A 217 -3.52 16.07 15.77
C THR A 217 -2.94 17.37 16.31
N LEU A 218 -2.24 18.09 15.45
CA LEU A 218 -1.78 19.45 15.72
C LEU A 218 -2.68 20.42 14.95
N GLU A 219 -3.06 21.50 15.58
CA GLU A 219 -3.77 22.60 14.96
C GLU A 219 -3.00 23.90 15.17
N ASP A 220 -2.82 24.66 14.10
CA ASP A 220 -2.22 26.00 14.18
C ASP A 220 -3.28 26.99 14.71
N LEU A 221 -3.07 27.45 15.92
CA LEU A 221 -3.88 28.49 16.52
C LEU A 221 -3.35 29.87 16.12
N ASN A 222 -4.16 30.66 15.43
CA ASN A 222 -3.82 32.02 15.04
C ASN A 222 -3.84 33.01 16.21
N PHE A 223 -4.18 32.55 17.41
CA PHE A 223 -4.26 33.33 18.64
C PHE A 223 -3.97 32.44 19.86
N VAL A 224 -3.56 33.08 20.97
CA VAL A 224 -3.32 32.37 22.22
C VAL A 224 -4.65 32.09 22.90
N GLU A 225 -4.97 30.83 23.10
CA GLU A 225 -6.19 30.36 23.75
C GLU A 225 -5.78 29.31 24.80
N SER A 226 -6.47 29.26 25.93
CA SER A 226 -6.27 28.21 26.90
C SER A 226 -6.85 26.87 26.40
N PRO A 227 -6.31 25.72 26.81
CA PRO A 227 -6.87 24.43 26.45
C PRO A 227 -8.36 24.27 26.79
N GLU A 228 -8.81 24.89 27.89
CA GLU A 228 -10.20 24.86 28.33
C GLU A 228 -11.11 25.68 27.38
N GLU A 229 -10.67 26.85 26.94
CA GLU A 229 -11.41 27.69 25.99
C GLU A 229 -11.48 27.02 24.62
N TYR A 230 -10.36 26.45 24.16
CA TYR A 230 -10.30 25.65 22.96
C TYR A 230 -11.32 24.51 22.98
N LEU A 231 -11.33 23.71 24.06
CA LEU A 231 -12.26 22.60 24.21
C LEU A 231 -13.73 23.06 24.18
N LYS A 232 -14.05 24.14 24.87
CA LYS A 232 -15.41 24.71 24.89
C LYS A 232 -15.85 25.15 23.49
N ARG A 233 -14.94 25.74 22.72
CA ARG A 233 -15.18 26.16 21.32
C ARG A 233 -15.36 24.94 20.40
N PHE A 234 -14.53 23.92 20.56
CA PHE A 234 -14.60 22.69 19.77
C PHE A 234 -15.93 21.96 19.96
N VAL A 235 -16.35 21.74 21.23
CA VAL A 235 -17.62 21.06 21.54
C VAL A 235 -18.86 21.84 21.09
N ARG A 236 -18.78 23.18 20.96
CA ARG A 236 -19.91 23.97 20.46
C ARG A 236 -20.07 23.88 18.93
N ASN A 237 -19.03 23.50 18.22
CA ASN A 237 -19.01 23.45 16.76
C ASN A 237 -19.17 22.02 16.19
N THR A 238 -19.26 21.02 17.07
CA THR A 238 -19.56 19.62 16.73
C THR A 238 -21.00 19.28 17.14
#